data_bf2d28752fe24edda4aec27d6278ee50
#
_entry.id   bf2d28752fe24edda4aec27d6278ee50
#
_cell.length_a   1.000
_cell.length_b   1.000
_cell.length_c   1.000
_cell.angle_alpha   90.00
_cell.angle_beta   90.00
_cell.angle_gamma   90.00
#
_symmetry.space_group_name_H-M   'P 1'
#
loop_
_entity.id
_entity.type
_entity.pdbx_description
1 polymer ?
#
loop_
_entity_poly.entity_id
_entity_poly.type
_entity_poly.pdbx_seq_one_letter_code
_entity_poly.pdbx_strand_id
1 'polypeptide(L)'
;MEKIQKQFFDIGANLTHPSFEKDMDNVLNDAKEVGVKRMSITGSDLDESIKAAELAKHNPNFMISTAGIHPHNAKEYSSSSFTEIIDLLKFDEV
;
A
#
# COMPACT_ATOMS: atom_id res chain seq x y z
N MET A 1 -22.09 8.20 28.56
CA MET A 1 -20.69 8.63 28.34
C MET A 1 -20.22 8.25 26.95
N GLU A 2 -19.85 9.24 26.18
CA GLU A 2 -19.37 8.99 24.83
C GLU A 2 -17.99 8.33 24.87
N LYS A 3 -17.83 7.24 24.13
CA LYS A 3 -16.53 6.66 23.89
C LYS A 3 -15.82 7.45 22.80
N ILE A 4 -14.68 8.00 23.10
CA ILE A 4 -13.82 8.60 22.08
C ILE A 4 -13.18 7.44 21.31
N GLN A 5 -13.59 7.25 20.06
CA GLN A 5 -12.96 6.28 19.21
C GLN A 5 -11.66 6.84 18.65
N LYS A 6 -10.57 6.16 18.92
CA LYS A 6 -9.29 6.51 18.33
C LYS A 6 -9.28 6.11 16.86
N GLN A 7 -8.77 7.01 16.03
CA GLN A 7 -8.60 6.77 14.60
C GLN A 7 -7.12 6.72 14.28
N PHE A 8 -6.74 5.80 13.41
CA PHE A 8 -5.34 5.57 13.06
C PHE A 8 -5.14 5.65 11.56
N PHE A 9 -3.95 6.11 11.18
CA PHE A 9 -3.45 6.05 9.82
C PHE A 9 -2.19 5.18 9.84
N ASP A 10 -2.22 4.04 9.14
CA ASP A 10 -1.05 3.19 9.00
C ASP A 10 -0.20 3.69 7.84
N ILE A 11 0.98 4.21 8.13
CA ILE A 11 1.84 4.86 7.14
C ILE A 11 2.84 3.93 6.46
N GLY A 12 2.83 2.64 6.78
CA GLY A 12 3.82 1.71 6.21
C GLY A 12 3.37 0.27 6.23
N ALA A 13 2.15 -0.01 5.72
CA ALA A 13 1.65 -1.36 5.67
C ALA A 13 2.31 -2.18 4.55
N ASN A 14 2.72 -3.40 4.85
CA ASN A 14 3.35 -4.32 3.90
C ASN A 14 2.38 -5.43 3.49
N LEU A 15 1.23 -5.05 2.94
CA LEU A 15 0.16 -5.99 2.58
C LEU A 15 0.36 -6.68 1.23
N THR A 16 1.39 -6.31 0.47
CA THR A 16 1.72 -6.98 -0.79
C THR A 16 2.46 -8.29 -0.59
N HIS A 17 2.87 -8.59 0.64
CA HIS A 17 3.55 -9.84 0.95
C HIS A 17 2.62 -11.03 0.69
N PRO A 18 3.12 -12.13 0.06
CA PRO A 18 2.29 -13.29 -0.28
C PRO A 18 1.52 -13.91 0.89
N SER A 19 2.01 -13.77 2.11
CA SER A 19 1.33 -14.31 3.30
C SER A 19 -0.05 -13.72 3.53
N PHE A 20 -0.36 -12.57 2.95
CA PHE A 20 -1.66 -11.90 3.11
C PHE A 20 -2.66 -12.20 2.00
N GLU A 21 -2.26 -12.85 0.90
CA GLU A 21 -3.13 -13.05 -0.26
C GLU A 21 -4.44 -13.76 0.05
N LYS A 22 -4.40 -14.78 0.91
CA LYS A 22 -5.58 -15.58 1.24
C LYS A 22 -6.49 -14.94 2.27
N ASP A 23 -5.94 -14.08 3.11
CA ASP A 23 -6.65 -13.48 4.24
C ASP A 23 -6.85 -11.99 4.12
N MET A 24 -6.64 -11.42 2.93
CA MET A 24 -6.65 -9.97 2.74
C MET A 24 -7.94 -9.33 3.25
N ASP A 25 -9.11 -9.87 2.91
CA ASP A 25 -10.38 -9.31 3.34
C ASP A 25 -10.52 -9.30 4.85
N ASN A 26 -10.09 -10.39 5.51
CA ASN A 26 -10.12 -10.48 6.97
C ASN A 26 -9.17 -9.48 7.62
N VAL A 27 -7.94 -9.35 7.08
CA VAL A 27 -6.95 -8.41 7.58
C VAL A 27 -7.48 -6.98 7.49
N LEU A 28 -8.08 -6.61 6.37
CA LEU A 28 -8.61 -5.26 6.17
C LEU A 28 -9.82 -5.00 7.07
N ASN A 29 -10.71 -5.96 7.23
CA ASN A 29 -11.86 -5.83 8.12
C ASN A 29 -11.42 -5.67 9.58
N ASP A 30 -10.45 -6.48 10.03
CA ASP A 30 -9.92 -6.39 11.38
C ASP A 30 -9.27 -5.02 11.64
N ALA A 31 -8.51 -4.51 10.66
CA ALA A 31 -7.90 -3.20 10.77
C ALA A 31 -8.95 -2.09 10.93
N LYS A 32 -10.03 -2.15 10.15
CA LYS A 32 -11.12 -1.18 10.23
C LYS A 32 -11.84 -1.24 11.57
N GLU A 33 -12.04 -2.44 12.11
CA GLU A 33 -12.72 -2.63 13.40
C GLU A 33 -11.95 -2.01 14.56
N VAL A 34 -10.61 -2.04 14.53
CA VAL A 34 -9.79 -1.45 15.58
C VAL A 34 -9.49 0.04 15.36
N GLY A 35 -10.06 0.65 14.34
CA GLY A 35 -9.99 2.10 14.14
C GLY A 35 -8.99 2.59 13.10
N VAL A 36 -8.41 1.71 12.29
CA VAL A 36 -7.58 2.13 11.16
C VAL A 36 -8.49 2.71 10.08
N LYS A 37 -8.36 3.99 9.81
CA LYS A 37 -9.18 4.71 8.84
C LYS A 37 -8.58 4.74 7.45
N ARG A 38 -7.26 4.76 7.37
CA ARG A 38 -6.51 4.77 6.11
C ARG A 38 -5.21 4.03 6.25
N MET A 39 -4.69 3.54 5.14
CA MET A 39 -3.41 2.87 5.07
C MET A 39 -2.60 3.39 3.89
N SER A 40 -1.29 3.50 4.07
CA SER A 40 -0.34 3.69 2.98
C SER A 40 0.39 2.37 2.74
N ILE A 41 0.22 1.80 1.57
CA ILE A 41 0.84 0.53 1.20
C ILE A 41 2.19 0.82 0.56
N THR A 42 3.25 0.24 1.10
CA THR A 42 4.61 0.52 0.66
C THR A 42 4.98 -0.26 -0.59
N GLY A 43 5.43 0.45 -1.62
CA GLY A 43 6.05 -0.14 -2.80
C GLY A 43 7.57 -0.10 -2.64
N SER A 44 8.20 -1.25 -2.43
CA SER A 44 9.63 -1.35 -2.14
C SER A 44 10.49 -1.67 -3.36
N ASP A 45 9.90 -2.10 -4.45
CA ASP A 45 10.50 -2.27 -5.77
C ASP A 45 9.43 -2.09 -6.83
N LEU A 46 9.76 -2.32 -8.10
CA LEU A 46 8.78 -2.13 -9.17
C LEU A 46 7.58 -3.08 -9.02
N ASP A 47 7.82 -4.37 -8.82
CA ASP A 47 6.74 -5.35 -8.70
C ASP A 47 5.85 -5.06 -7.49
N GLU A 48 6.44 -4.75 -6.36
CA GLU A 48 5.70 -4.39 -5.15
C GLU A 48 4.96 -3.07 -5.32
N SER A 49 5.53 -2.11 -6.04
CA SER A 49 4.87 -0.84 -6.35
C SER A 49 3.63 -1.05 -7.21
N ILE A 50 3.70 -1.93 -8.20
CA ILE A 50 2.55 -2.30 -9.05
C ILE A 50 1.46 -2.96 -8.21
N LYS A 51 1.81 -3.94 -7.38
CA LYS A 51 0.87 -4.64 -6.52
C LYS A 51 0.21 -3.67 -5.51
N ALA A 52 1.00 -2.79 -4.92
CA ALA A 52 0.49 -1.79 -3.98
C ALA A 52 -0.50 -0.85 -4.66
N ALA A 53 -0.20 -0.39 -5.87
CA ALA A 53 -1.09 0.47 -6.65
C ALA A 53 -2.41 -0.23 -6.97
N GLU A 54 -2.36 -1.49 -7.39
CA GLU A 54 -3.58 -2.27 -7.66
C GLU A 54 -4.42 -2.45 -6.41
N LEU A 55 -3.80 -2.76 -5.29
CA LEU A 55 -4.50 -2.92 -4.02
C LEU A 55 -5.18 -1.61 -3.60
N ALA A 56 -4.49 -0.48 -3.73
CA ALA A 56 -5.04 0.83 -3.40
C ALA A 56 -6.21 1.20 -4.34
N LYS A 57 -6.12 0.88 -5.62
CA LYS A 57 -7.20 1.13 -6.59
C LYS A 57 -8.46 0.34 -6.27
N HIS A 58 -8.32 -0.85 -5.70
CA HIS A 58 -9.47 -1.66 -5.27
C HIS A 58 -10.08 -1.17 -3.95
N ASN A 59 -9.38 -0.31 -3.21
CA ASN A 59 -9.80 0.22 -1.92
C ASN A 59 -9.60 1.74 -1.87
N PRO A 60 -10.22 2.51 -2.79
CA PRO A 60 -9.82 3.91 -3.06
C PRO A 60 -10.04 4.87 -1.89
N ASN A 61 -10.98 4.61 -1.00
CA ASN A 61 -11.25 5.49 0.14
C ASN A 61 -10.53 5.05 1.42
N PHE A 62 -9.81 3.95 1.35
CA PHE A 62 -9.13 3.36 2.50
C PHE A 62 -7.62 3.33 2.31
N MET A 63 -7.14 3.11 1.10
CA MET A 63 -5.73 2.92 0.79
C MET A 63 -5.19 3.95 -0.17
N ILE A 64 -3.95 4.34 0.09
CA ILE A 64 -3.05 4.94 -0.89
C ILE A 64 -1.81 4.06 -0.97
N SER A 65 -1.00 4.23 -1.98
CA SER A 65 0.25 3.48 -2.09
C SER A 65 1.41 4.39 -2.42
N THR A 66 2.62 3.89 -2.18
CA THR A 66 3.84 4.54 -2.62
C THR A 66 4.46 3.73 -3.75
N ALA A 67 5.25 4.38 -4.58
CA ALA A 67 5.99 3.74 -5.65
C ALA A 67 7.45 4.14 -5.58
N GLY A 68 8.34 3.17 -5.66
CA GLY A 68 9.75 3.44 -5.57
C GLY A 68 10.56 2.17 -5.41
N ILE A 69 11.85 2.34 -5.09
CA ILE A 69 12.77 1.23 -4.89
C ILE A 69 13.44 1.43 -3.54
N HIS A 70 13.20 0.48 -2.64
CA HIS A 70 13.84 0.48 -1.33
C HIS A 70 15.36 0.31 -1.50
N PRO A 71 16.19 0.93 -0.64
CA PRO A 71 17.64 0.78 -0.74
C PRO A 71 18.14 -0.66 -0.82
N HIS A 72 17.47 -1.61 -0.18
CA HIS A 72 17.81 -3.03 -0.27
C HIS A 72 17.63 -3.62 -1.68
N ASN A 73 16.80 -2.99 -2.51
CA ASN A 73 16.48 -3.44 -3.86
C ASN A 73 17.13 -2.56 -4.93
N ALA A 74 18.01 -1.66 -4.56
CA ALA A 74 18.61 -0.69 -5.49
C ALA A 74 19.40 -1.34 -6.63
N LYS A 75 19.86 -2.56 -6.46
CA LYS A 75 20.55 -3.33 -7.51
C LYS A 75 19.66 -3.64 -8.72
N GLU A 76 18.35 -3.65 -8.52
CA GLU A 76 17.37 -3.98 -9.56
C GLU A 76 16.96 -2.76 -10.38
N TYR A 77 17.46 -1.58 -10.03
CA TYR A 77 17.10 -0.35 -10.71
C TYR A 77 17.60 -0.35 -12.15
N SER A 78 16.73 0.06 -13.06
CA SER A 78 17.05 0.28 -14.47
C SER A 78 16.28 1.49 -15.00
N SER A 79 16.64 1.98 -16.19
CA SER A 79 15.92 3.09 -16.82
C SER A 79 14.45 2.74 -17.09
N SER A 80 14.17 1.48 -17.44
CA SER A 80 12.79 1.02 -17.66
C SER A 80 12.00 0.97 -16.35
N SER A 81 12.63 0.57 -15.25
CA SER A 81 11.99 0.60 -13.92
C SER A 81 11.58 2.03 -13.55
N PHE A 82 12.46 2.99 -13.80
CA PHE A 82 12.17 4.39 -13.53
C PHE A 82 10.95 4.89 -14.30
N THR A 83 10.86 4.57 -15.59
CA THR A 83 9.74 4.95 -16.43
C THR A 83 8.42 4.35 -15.94
N GLU A 84 8.43 3.07 -15.57
CA GLU A 84 7.24 2.40 -15.06
C GLU A 84 6.80 2.96 -13.70
N ILE A 85 7.73 3.32 -12.82
CA ILE A 85 7.41 3.97 -11.55
C ILE A 85 6.76 5.34 -11.79
N ILE A 86 7.27 6.12 -12.74
CA ILE A 86 6.66 7.41 -13.11
C ILE A 86 5.22 7.21 -13.59
N ASP A 87 4.98 6.17 -14.39
CA ASP A 87 3.63 5.86 -14.87
C ASP A 87 2.68 5.52 -13.72
N LEU A 88 3.15 4.81 -12.70
CA LEU A 88 2.34 4.52 -11.51
C LEU A 88 1.95 5.80 -10.75
N LEU A 89 2.81 6.81 -10.74
CA LEU A 89 2.54 8.08 -10.05
C LEU A 89 1.38 8.87 -10.68
N LYS A 90 0.92 8.49 -11.86
CA LYS A 90 -0.22 9.12 -12.51
C LYS A 90 -1.57 8.69 -11.92
N PHE A 91 -1.61 7.60 -11.17
CA PHE A 91 -2.83 7.18 -10.50
C PHE A 91 -3.07 8.00 -9.22
N ASP A 92 -4.34 8.33 -8.97
CA ASP A 92 -4.69 9.17 -7.82
C ASP A 92 -4.32 8.52 -6.47
N GLU A 93 -4.34 7.20 -6.40
CA GLU A 93 -4.07 6.43 -5.17
C GLU A 93 -2.58 6.25 -4.88
N VAL A 94 -1.69 6.66 -5.77
CA VAL A 94 -0.25 6.51 -5.63
C VAL A 94 0.41 7.84 -5.31
#